data_97043ded355abd631d1c0d0658f4c58e
#
_entry.id   97043ded355abd631d1c0d0658f4c58e
#
_cell.length_a   1.000
_cell.length_b   1.000
_cell.length_c   1.000
_cell.angle_alpha   90.00
_cell.angle_beta   90.00
_cell.angle_gamma   90.00
#
_symmetry.space_group_name_H-M   'P 1'
#
loop_
_entity.id
_entity.type
_entity.pdbx_description
1 polymer ?
#
loop_
_entity_poly.entity_id
_entity_poly.type
_entity_poly.pdbx_seq_one_letter_code
_entity_poly.pdbx_strand_id
1 'polypeptide(L)'
;LSEYSGKHVVIETGSLTCPQYVSWIDPMNALMEQHPDVAFLTIYVREAHPGSHVASHSSLKEKSALAVRLRNEEKESRPILVDTLAGDMHRSYGAWPNMVYVITPDGEVAFRGLWNNADLLGEVVEQLKSGQPVDGLKPKASPNALMILLDMFSNSITKRVLSRAGGHATSDFILGGMASLLLY
;
A
#
# COMPACT_ATOMS: atom_id res chain seq x y z
N LEU A 1 -1.31 -14.48 -9.57
CA LEU A 1 -0.51 -15.08 -8.47
C LEU A 1 0.04 -16.46 -8.82
N SER A 2 -0.61 -17.21 -9.70
CA SER A 2 -0.15 -18.57 -10.10
C SER A 2 1.28 -18.61 -10.63
N GLU A 3 1.77 -17.52 -11.25
CA GLU A 3 3.16 -17.40 -11.71
C GLU A 3 4.19 -17.38 -10.57
N TYR A 4 3.75 -17.13 -9.35
CA TYR A 4 4.57 -17.07 -8.15
C TYR A 4 4.40 -18.28 -7.23
N SER A 5 3.71 -19.32 -7.70
CA SER A 5 3.55 -20.58 -6.94
C SER A 5 4.92 -21.15 -6.55
N GLY A 6 5.02 -21.61 -5.32
CA GLY A 6 6.29 -22.12 -4.77
C GLY A 6 7.26 -21.05 -4.24
N LYS A 7 6.85 -19.76 -4.23
CA LYS A 7 7.61 -18.66 -3.63
C LYS A 7 6.81 -17.96 -2.55
N HIS A 8 7.51 -17.35 -1.60
CA HIS A 8 6.87 -16.33 -0.76
C HIS A 8 6.51 -15.11 -1.60
N VAL A 9 5.33 -14.54 -1.36
CA VAL A 9 4.84 -13.36 -2.08
C VAL A 9 4.45 -12.28 -1.08
N VAL A 10 5.02 -11.09 -1.22
CA VAL A 10 4.60 -9.89 -0.50
C VAL A 10 3.71 -9.07 -1.42
N ILE A 11 2.49 -8.80 -0.99
CA ILE A 11 1.53 -7.98 -1.73
C ILE A 11 1.24 -6.71 -0.92
N GLU A 12 1.32 -5.56 -1.56
CA GLU A 12 0.87 -4.28 -1.01
C GLU A 12 -0.18 -3.66 -1.90
N THR A 13 -1.26 -3.14 -1.32
CA THR A 13 -2.27 -2.36 -2.06
C THR A 13 -1.94 -0.87 -1.98
N GLY A 14 -2.06 -0.14 -3.10
CA GLY A 14 -1.72 1.27 -3.13
C GLY A 14 -2.34 2.04 -4.28
N SER A 15 -2.17 3.36 -4.25
CA SER A 15 -2.57 4.26 -5.33
C SER A 15 -1.70 5.51 -5.36
N LEU A 16 -1.76 6.24 -6.47
CA LEU A 16 -0.99 7.46 -6.70
C LEU A 16 -1.31 8.58 -5.69
N THR A 17 -2.51 8.58 -5.14
CA THR A 17 -3.00 9.59 -4.19
C THR A 17 -2.99 9.12 -2.73
N CYS A 18 -2.32 8.01 -2.43
CA CYS A 18 -2.17 7.52 -1.06
C CYS A 18 -0.82 7.92 -0.47
N PRO A 19 -0.74 8.94 0.42
CA PRO A 19 0.53 9.35 1.01
C PRO A 19 1.22 8.22 1.78
N GLN A 20 0.47 7.41 2.51
CA GLN A 20 0.99 6.28 3.28
C GLN A 20 1.67 5.25 2.36
N TYR A 21 1.03 4.89 1.26
CA TYR A 21 1.62 3.99 0.28
C TYR A 21 2.91 4.59 -0.32
N VAL A 22 2.83 5.84 -0.78
CA VAL A 22 3.98 6.52 -1.43
C VAL A 22 5.18 6.64 -0.49
N SER A 23 4.93 6.85 0.81
CA SER A 23 6.02 6.95 1.80
C SER A 23 6.79 5.65 2.01
N TRP A 24 6.19 4.50 1.66
CA TRP A 24 6.83 3.20 1.80
C TRP A 24 7.44 2.66 0.51
N ILE A 25 7.33 3.35 -0.63
CA ILE A 25 7.87 2.86 -1.91
C ILE A 25 9.38 2.61 -1.83
N ASP A 26 10.17 3.61 -1.42
CA ASP A 26 11.62 3.45 -1.33
C ASP A 26 12.05 2.35 -0.34
N PRO A 27 11.51 2.30 0.92
CA PRO A 27 11.80 1.20 1.84
C PRO A 27 11.41 -0.19 1.29
N MET A 28 10.29 -0.29 0.59
CA MET A 28 9.83 -1.56 0.01
C MET A 28 10.65 -1.98 -1.21
N ASN A 29 11.09 -1.02 -2.03
CA ASN A 29 12.04 -1.31 -3.12
C ASN A 29 13.36 -1.86 -2.56
N ALA A 30 13.89 -1.24 -1.50
CA ALA A 30 15.09 -1.73 -0.83
C ALA A 30 14.90 -3.12 -0.20
N LEU A 31 13.75 -3.37 0.40
CA LEU A 31 13.42 -4.69 0.96
C LEU A 31 13.34 -5.77 -0.12
N MET A 32 12.76 -5.45 -1.28
CA MET A 32 12.73 -6.36 -2.43
C MET A 32 14.14 -6.71 -2.92
N GLU A 33 15.04 -5.74 -2.97
CA GLU A 33 16.44 -5.97 -3.37
C GLU A 33 17.19 -6.88 -2.38
N GLN A 34 16.87 -6.80 -1.09
CA GLN A 34 17.45 -7.66 -0.05
C GLN A 34 16.94 -9.10 -0.11
N HIS A 35 15.76 -9.34 -0.68
CA HIS A 35 15.11 -10.65 -0.76
C HIS A 35 14.77 -11.05 -2.21
N PRO A 36 15.77 -11.31 -3.09
CA PRO A 36 15.53 -11.59 -4.51
C PRO A 36 14.81 -12.93 -4.76
N ASP A 37 14.73 -13.78 -3.75
CA ASP A 37 14.01 -15.06 -3.74
C ASP A 37 12.50 -14.92 -3.40
N VAL A 38 12.09 -13.75 -2.91
CA VAL A 38 10.70 -13.41 -2.58
C VAL A 38 10.10 -12.53 -3.68
N ALA A 39 8.87 -12.79 -4.05
CA ALA A 39 8.16 -11.94 -5.00
C ALA A 39 7.49 -10.76 -4.28
N PHE A 40 7.82 -9.54 -4.67
CA PHE A 40 7.16 -8.34 -4.16
C PHE A 40 6.27 -7.75 -5.24
N LEU A 41 5.00 -7.52 -4.92
CA LEU A 41 3.99 -7.05 -5.85
C LEU A 41 3.23 -5.85 -5.27
N THR A 42 2.93 -4.90 -6.12
CA THR A 42 1.97 -3.84 -5.83
C THR A 42 0.67 -4.10 -6.57
N ILE A 43 -0.45 -3.97 -5.89
CA ILE A 43 -1.77 -3.96 -6.52
C ILE A 43 -2.29 -2.53 -6.54
N TYR A 44 -2.42 -1.97 -7.76
CA TYR A 44 -3.04 -0.66 -7.93
C TYR A 44 -4.55 -0.76 -7.74
N VAL A 45 -5.03 -0.17 -6.67
CA VAL A 45 -6.45 -0.19 -6.30
C VAL A 45 -7.15 1.13 -6.67
N ARG A 46 -8.17 1.55 -5.94
CA ARG A 46 -8.81 2.86 -6.13
C ARG A 46 -7.94 3.99 -5.57
N GLU A 47 -8.14 5.21 -6.06
CA GLU A 47 -7.50 6.38 -5.47
C GLU A 47 -7.96 6.59 -4.03
N ALA A 48 -6.99 6.75 -3.12
CA ALA A 48 -7.28 6.96 -1.71
C ALA A 48 -7.82 8.38 -1.44
N HIS A 49 -7.20 9.37 -2.06
CA HIS A 49 -7.55 10.79 -1.91
C HIS A 49 -7.62 11.44 -3.30
N PRO A 50 -8.69 11.15 -4.07
CA PRO A 50 -8.86 11.77 -5.39
C PRO A 50 -9.07 13.28 -5.25
N GLY A 51 -8.61 14.03 -6.24
CA GLY A 51 -8.73 15.47 -6.28
C GLY A 51 -8.98 15.98 -7.70
N SER A 52 -8.86 17.30 -7.89
CA SER A 52 -9.12 17.93 -9.18
C SER A 52 -8.10 17.59 -10.27
N HIS A 53 -6.85 17.22 -9.89
CA HIS A 53 -5.80 16.88 -10.82
C HIS A 53 -5.62 15.38 -11.01
N VAL A 54 -6.00 14.58 -10.02
CA VAL A 54 -6.04 13.12 -10.06
C VAL A 54 -7.41 12.69 -9.56
N ALA A 55 -8.35 12.60 -10.48
CA ALA A 55 -9.72 12.18 -10.16
C ALA A 55 -9.79 10.65 -9.94
N SER A 56 -10.89 10.22 -9.33
CA SER A 56 -11.26 8.80 -9.33
C SER A 56 -11.38 8.31 -10.78
N HIS A 57 -10.75 7.17 -11.08
CA HIS A 57 -10.82 6.57 -12.41
C HIS A 57 -12.21 5.98 -12.69
N SER A 58 -12.70 6.16 -13.91
CA SER A 58 -13.98 5.66 -14.39
C SER A 58 -13.85 4.50 -15.37
N SER A 59 -12.62 4.19 -15.80
CA SER A 59 -12.31 3.12 -16.74
C SER A 59 -11.01 2.40 -16.35
N LEU A 60 -10.88 1.15 -16.80
CA LEU A 60 -9.64 0.38 -16.60
C LEU A 60 -8.45 1.04 -17.31
N LYS A 61 -8.70 1.72 -18.44
CA LYS A 61 -7.68 2.48 -19.16
C LYS A 61 -7.13 3.63 -18.33
N GLU A 62 -7.98 4.41 -17.68
CA GLU A 62 -7.57 5.50 -16.78
C GLU A 62 -6.82 4.95 -15.58
N LYS A 63 -7.35 3.89 -14.95
CA LYS A 63 -6.72 3.21 -13.83
C LYS A 63 -5.30 2.72 -14.17
N SER A 64 -5.15 2.09 -15.33
CA SER A 64 -3.84 1.63 -15.82
C SER A 64 -2.89 2.81 -16.10
N ALA A 65 -3.39 3.90 -16.64
CA ALA A 65 -2.58 5.09 -16.87
C ALA A 65 -2.07 5.71 -15.55
N LEU A 66 -2.89 5.72 -14.50
CA LEU A 66 -2.47 6.17 -13.16
C LEU A 66 -1.45 5.22 -12.54
N ALA A 67 -1.56 3.92 -12.75
CA ALA A 67 -0.54 2.94 -12.31
C ALA A 67 0.81 3.17 -13.02
N VAL A 68 0.80 3.51 -14.31
CA VAL A 68 2.02 3.88 -15.05
C VAL A 68 2.61 5.19 -14.51
N ARG A 69 1.75 6.18 -14.20
CA ARG A 69 2.21 7.42 -13.56
C ARG A 69 2.85 7.15 -12.21
N LEU A 70 2.24 6.31 -11.36
CA LEU A 70 2.80 5.90 -10.08
C LEU A 70 4.22 5.36 -10.24
N ARG A 71 4.42 4.41 -11.16
CA ARG A 71 5.73 3.84 -11.47
C ARG A 71 6.76 4.91 -11.81
N ASN A 72 6.41 5.82 -12.70
CA ASN A 72 7.34 6.80 -13.25
C ASN A 72 7.62 7.94 -12.26
N GLU A 73 6.57 8.46 -11.61
CA GLU A 73 6.67 9.64 -10.73
C GLU A 73 7.27 9.28 -9.37
N GLU A 74 6.95 8.09 -8.83
CA GLU A 74 7.40 7.63 -7.51
C GLU A 74 8.51 6.56 -7.56
N LYS A 75 8.96 6.20 -8.77
CA LYS A 75 10.03 5.19 -9.00
C LYS A 75 9.71 3.83 -8.34
N GLU A 76 8.45 3.43 -8.42
CA GLU A 76 8.01 2.11 -7.96
C GLU A 76 8.63 1.03 -8.84
N SER A 77 9.58 0.27 -8.31
CA SER A 77 10.31 -0.76 -9.06
C SER A 77 9.65 -2.14 -8.98
N ARG A 78 8.78 -2.36 -8.01
CA ARG A 78 8.01 -3.61 -7.89
C ARG A 78 7.04 -3.75 -9.09
N PRO A 79 6.74 -4.98 -9.55
CA PRO A 79 5.67 -5.20 -10.51
C PRO A 79 4.33 -4.64 -10.00
N ILE A 80 3.67 -3.81 -10.82
CA ILE A 80 2.35 -3.26 -10.51
C ILE A 80 1.30 -4.01 -11.29
N LEU A 81 0.42 -4.71 -10.57
CA LEU A 81 -0.79 -5.30 -11.09
C LEU A 81 -1.95 -4.31 -10.90
N VAL A 82 -2.84 -4.23 -11.87
CA VAL A 82 -4.00 -3.32 -11.80
C VAL A 82 -5.23 -4.14 -11.46
N ASP A 83 -5.85 -3.86 -10.32
CA ASP A 83 -7.12 -4.48 -9.94
C ASP A 83 -8.24 -4.12 -10.91
N THR A 84 -9.28 -4.92 -11.00
CA THR A 84 -10.45 -4.62 -11.82
C THR A 84 -11.04 -3.25 -11.48
N LEU A 85 -11.82 -2.68 -12.39
CA LEU A 85 -12.50 -1.41 -12.13
C LEU A 85 -13.45 -1.53 -10.92
N ALA A 86 -14.07 -2.68 -10.77
CA ALA A 86 -14.94 -3.00 -9.64
C ALA A 86 -14.17 -3.17 -8.32
N GLY A 87 -12.85 -3.35 -8.35
CA GLY A 87 -12.02 -3.55 -7.15
C GLY A 87 -12.20 -4.94 -6.53
N ASP A 88 -12.26 -5.98 -7.33
CA ASP A 88 -12.59 -7.32 -6.86
C ASP A 88 -11.54 -7.86 -5.88
N MET A 89 -10.26 -7.71 -6.23
CA MET A 89 -9.16 -8.08 -5.34
C MET A 89 -9.16 -7.22 -4.07
N HIS A 90 -9.25 -5.91 -4.21
CA HIS A 90 -9.26 -4.97 -3.09
C HIS A 90 -10.38 -5.28 -2.08
N ARG A 91 -11.59 -5.57 -2.55
CA ARG A 91 -12.71 -5.97 -1.68
C ARG A 91 -12.49 -7.32 -1.01
N SER A 92 -11.96 -8.29 -1.74
CA SER A 92 -11.68 -9.64 -1.20
C SER A 92 -10.61 -9.62 -0.11
N TYR A 93 -9.68 -8.68 -0.18
CA TYR A 93 -8.56 -8.52 0.76
C TYR A 93 -8.79 -7.42 1.82
N GLY A 94 -10.01 -6.93 2.01
CA GLY A 94 -10.40 -6.07 3.13
C GLY A 94 -10.61 -4.60 2.82
N ALA A 95 -10.45 -4.17 1.56
CA ALA A 95 -10.83 -2.85 1.03
C ALA A 95 -10.17 -1.61 1.67
N TRP A 96 -9.03 -1.74 2.33
CA TRP A 96 -8.25 -0.61 2.82
C TRP A 96 -7.17 -0.17 1.83
N PRO A 97 -6.83 1.14 1.75
CA PRO A 97 -5.95 1.65 0.70
C PRO A 97 -4.47 1.24 0.82
N ASN A 98 -4.01 0.87 1.99
CA ASN A 98 -2.62 0.46 2.23
C ASN A 98 -2.58 -0.78 3.10
N MET A 99 -2.88 -1.92 2.50
CA MET A 99 -2.77 -3.23 3.16
C MET A 99 -1.58 -4.00 2.62
N VAL A 100 -0.97 -4.77 3.51
CA VAL A 100 0.09 -5.70 3.14
C VAL A 100 -0.28 -7.13 3.51
N TYR A 101 0.15 -8.06 2.69
CA TYR A 101 -0.01 -9.50 2.88
C TYR A 101 1.30 -10.20 2.57
N VAL A 102 1.64 -11.21 3.36
CA VAL A 102 2.70 -12.16 3.02
C VAL A 102 2.07 -13.53 2.84
N ILE A 103 2.28 -14.10 1.68
CA ILE A 103 1.71 -15.36 1.24
C ILE A 103 2.84 -16.40 1.19
N THR A 104 2.59 -17.59 1.74
CA THR A 104 3.53 -18.71 1.72
C THR A 104 3.63 -19.34 0.33
N PRO A 105 4.65 -20.17 0.07
CA PRO A 105 4.76 -20.95 -1.17
C PRO A 105 3.55 -21.82 -1.49
N ASP A 106 2.82 -22.26 -0.46
CA ASP A 106 1.61 -23.07 -0.57
C ASP A 106 0.34 -22.25 -0.83
N GLY A 107 0.46 -20.91 -0.87
CA GLY A 107 -0.63 -20.00 -1.17
C GLY A 107 -1.46 -19.55 0.05
N GLU A 108 -0.99 -19.81 1.26
CA GLU A 108 -1.65 -19.39 2.49
C GLU A 108 -1.20 -17.98 2.91
N VAL A 109 -2.12 -17.18 3.47
CA VAL A 109 -1.80 -15.86 4.04
C VAL A 109 -1.17 -16.06 5.42
N ALA A 110 0.15 -15.93 5.51
CA ALA A 110 0.89 -16.05 6.76
C ALA A 110 0.89 -14.74 7.58
N PHE A 111 0.81 -13.59 6.91
CA PHE A 111 0.78 -12.29 7.58
C PHE A 111 -0.15 -11.32 6.87
N ARG A 112 -0.81 -10.48 7.66
CA ARG A 112 -1.67 -9.39 7.19
C ARG A 112 -1.47 -8.15 8.04
N GLY A 113 -1.22 -7.01 7.41
CA GLY A 113 -1.13 -5.70 8.06
C GLY A 113 -2.07 -4.68 7.44
N LEU A 114 -2.69 -3.84 8.29
CA LEU A 114 -3.54 -2.72 7.85
C LEU A 114 -2.73 -1.54 7.31
N TRP A 115 -1.50 -1.39 7.77
CA TRP A 115 -0.57 -0.34 7.35
C TRP A 115 0.76 -0.97 7.06
N ASN A 116 1.41 -0.55 5.99
CA ASN A 116 2.73 -1.04 5.67
C ASN A 116 3.77 -0.56 6.70
N ASN A 117 4.73 -1.44 6.97
CA ASN A 117 5.95 -1.16 7.72
C ASN A 117 7.02 -2.10 7.16
N ALA A 118 7.97 -1.57 6.38
CA ALA A 118 8.98 -2.36 5.70
C ALA A 118 9.90 -3.10 6.67
N ASP A 119 10.22 -2.51 7.84
CA ASP A 119 11.07 -3.16 8.84
C ASP A 119 10.37 -4.42 9.40
N LEU A 120 9.11 -4.29 9.79
CA LEU A 120 8.30 -5.42 10.25
C LEU A 120 8.15 -6.48 9.16
N LEU A 121 7.94 -6.08 7.92
CA LEU A 121 7.84 -7.02 6.80
C LEU A 121 9.15 -7.76 6.55
N GLY A 122 10.29 -7.11 6.74
CA GLY A 122 11.60 -7.75 6.71
C GLY A 122 11.70 -8.85 7.76
N GLU A 123 11.30 -8.58 9.01
CA GLU A 123 11.26 -9.58 10.08
C GLU A 123 10.30 -10.74 9.74
N VAL A 124 9.11 -10.45 9.21
CA VAL A 124 8.15 -11.47 8.78
C VAL A 124 8.73 -12.37 7.69
N VAL A 125 9.35 -11.79 6.68
CA VAL A 125 9.97 -12.53 5.57
C VAL A 125 11.08 -13.43 6.07
N GLU A 126 11.98 -12.93 6.93
CA GLU A 126 13.08 -13.71 7.48
C GLU A 126 12.58 -14.88 8.35
N GLN A 127 11.57 -14.67 9.20
CA GLN A 127 10.99 -15.74 10.00
C GLN A 127 10.36 -16.82 9.12
N LEU A 128 9.57 -16.43 8.12
CA LEU A 128 8.94 -17.39 7.20
C LEU A 128 9.98 -18.19 6.40
N LYS A 129 11.05 -17.54 5.91
CA LYS A 129 12.13 -18.21 5.19
C LYS A 129 12.89 -19.21 6.09
N SER A 130 12.98 -18.93 7.37
CA SER A 130 13.60 -19.85 8.37
C SER A 130 12.64 -20.91 8.92
N GLY A 131 11.39 -20.94 8.42
CA GLY A 131 10.36 -21.88 8.89
C GLY A 131 9.82 -21.57 10.27
N GLN A 132 9.99 -20.34 10.76
CA GLN A 132 9.50 -19.92 12.07
C GLN A 132 8.10 -19.30 11.97
N PRO A 133 7.24 -19.47 12.99
CA PRO A 133 5.92 -18.87 13.01
C PRO A 133 6.01 -17.34 13.18
N VAL A 134 5.10 -16.62 12.54
CA VAL A 134 5.00 -15.15 12.61
C VAL A 134 3.91 -14.64 13.56
N ASP A 135 3.30 -15.52 14.34
CA ASP A 135 2.14 -15.21 15.20
C ASP A 135 2.39 -14.12 16.26
N GLY A 136 3.65 -13.91 16.63
CA GLY A 136 4.07 -12.85 17.55
C GLY A 136 4.27 -11.49 16.89
N LEU A 137 4.37 -11.44 15.58
CA LEU A 137 4.61 -10.22 14.82
C LEU A 137 3.27 -9.53 14.52
N LYS A 138 3.03 -8.42 15.19
CA LYS A 138 1.79 -7.64 14.98
C LYS A 138 2.13 -6.30 14.34
N PRO A 139 1.33 -5.85 13.35
CA PRO A 139 1.45 -4.49 12.86
C PRO A 139 1.37 -3.52 14.04
N LYS A 140 2.22 -2.49 14.03
CA LYS A 140 2.04 -1.37 14.96
C LYS A 140 0.62 -0.85 14.80
N ALA A 141 0.02 -0.40 15.89
CA ALA A 141 -1.31 0.20 15.86
C ALA A 141 -1.39 1.26 14.76
N SER A 142 -2.53 1.32 14.08
CA SER A 142 -2.80 2.37 13.10
C SER A 142 -2.44 3.74 13.69
N PRO A 143 -1.81 4.63 12.92
CA PRO A 143 -1.52 5.96 13.42
C PRO A 143 -2.83 6.61 13.88
N ASN A 144 -2.82 7.18 15.09
CA ASN A 144 -3.98 7.93 15.56
C ASN A 144 -4.15 9.21 14.71
N ALA A 145 -5.32 9.80 14.73
CA ALA A 145 -5.60 10.96 13.89
C ALA A 145 -4.69 12.16 14.18
N LEU A 146 -4.19 12.30 15.40
CA LEU A 146 -3.20 13.34 15.72
C LEU A 146 -1.89 13.10 14.95
N MET A 147 -1.43 11.85 14.87
CA MET A 147 -0.24 11.50 14.09
C MET A 147 -0.46 11.72 12.59
N ILE A 148 -1.64 11.38 12.06
CA ILE A 148 -2.01 11.66 10.66
C ILE A 148 -2.01 13.16 10.40
N LEU A 149 -2.56 13.95 11.31
CA LEU A 149 -2.58 15.41 11.20
C LEU A 149 -1.17 16.00 11.25
N LEU A 150 -0.33 15.56 12.19
CA LEU A 150 1.06 15.97 12.31
C LEU A 150 1.86 15.59 11.06
N ASP A 151 1.65 14.40 10.52
CA ASP A 151 2.27 13.94 9.28
C ASP A 151 1.94 14.86 8.11
N MET A 152 0.69 15.29 8.00
CA MET A 152 0.27 16.23 6.95
C MET A 152 1.03 17.55 7.01
N PHE A 153 1.35 18.04 8.21
CA PHE A 153 2.07 19.32 8.37
C PHE A 153 3.59 19.19 8.33
N SER A 154 4.14 18.05 8.68
CA SER A 154 5.58 17.83 8.77
C SER A 154 6.16 17.07 7.58
N ASN A 155 5.41 16.11 7.01
CA ASN A 155 5.89 15.19 5.99
C ASN A 155 5.83 15.80 4.58
N SER A 156 6.98 15.94 3.95
CA SER A 156 7.07 16.48 2.58
C SER A 156 6.41 15.58 1.53
N ILE A 157 6.43 14.25 1.73
CA ILE A 157 5.79 13.29 0.84
C ILE A 157 4.26 13.47 0.88
N THR A 158 3.69 13.55 2.08
CA THR A 158 2.24 13.76 2.25
C THR A 158 1.79 15.06 1.57
N LYS A 159 2.50 16.16 1.81
CA LYS A 159 2.24 17.44 1.13
C LYS A 159 2.32 17.33 -0.38
N ARG A 160 3.35 16.68 -0.90
CA ARG A 160 3.55 16.50 -2.35
C ARG A 160 2.44 15.67 -2.98
N VAL A 161 2.07 14.55 -2.36
CA VAL A 161 1.02 13.65 -2.86
C VAL A 161 -0.34 14.34 -2.88
N LEU A 162 -0.72 15.03 -1.80
CA LEU A 162 -1.99 15.74 -1.74
C LEU A 162 -2.03 16.95 -2.69
N SER A 163 -0.94 17.68 -2.81
CA SER A 163 -0.83 18.79 -3.79
C SER A 163 -0.95 18.27 -5.23
N ARG A 164 -0.32 17.14 -5.55
CA ARG A 164 -0.45 16.50 -6.86
C ARG A 164 -1.88 16.07 -7.16
N ALA A 165 -2.59 15.54 -6.18
CA ALA A 165 -4.01 15.17 -6.34
C ALA A 165 -4.89 16.39 -6.59
N GLY A 166 -4.60 17.52 -5.93
CA GLY A 166 -5.27 18.80 -6.09
C GLY A 166 -6.65 18.89 -5.45
N GLY A 167 -7.19 20.09 -5.38
CA GLY A 167 -8.56 20.37 -4.94
C GLY A 167 -8.89 19.81 -3.56
N HIS A 168 -9.86 18.90 -3.50
CA HIS A 168 -10.41 18.38 -2.24
C HIS A 168 -9.56 17.29 -1.57
N ALA A 169 -8.49 16.81 -2.19
CA ALA A 169 -7.67 15.71 -1.65
C ALA A 169 -7.16 15.97 -0.22
N THR A 170 -6.78 17.22 0.07
CA THR A 170 -6.32 17.62 1.42
C THR A 170 -7.46 17.60 2.43
N SER A 171 -8.64 18.12 2.07
CA SER A 171 -9.79 18.09 2.97
C SER A 171 -10.28 16.66 3.23
N ASP A 172 -10.29 15.81 2.22
CA ASP A 172 -10.67 14.40 2.36
C ASP A 172 -9.68 13.64 3.24
N PHE A 173 -8.38 13.93 3.14
CA PHE A 173 -7.36 13.36 4.02
C PHE A 173 -7.57 13.77 5.49
N ILE A 174 -7.85 15.06 5.74
CA ILE A 174 -8.14 15.57 7.09
C ILE A 174 -9.42 14.95 7.64
N LEU A 175 -10.50 14.96 6.86
CA LEU A 175 -11.79 14.42 7.29
C LEU A 175 -11.73 12.91 7.54
N GLY A 176 -11.00 12.16 6.71
CA GLY A 176 -10.75 10.74 6.92
C GLY A 176 -9.97 10.46 8.21
N GLY A 177 -8.95 11.27 8.49
CA GLY A 177 -8.21 11.24 9.74
C GLY A 177 -9.09 11.56 10.95
N MET A 178 -9.95 12.57 10.86
CA MET A 178 -10.89 12.93 11.94
C MET A 178 -11.99 11.88 12.13
N ALA A 179 -12.51 11.28 11.06
CA ALA A 179 -13.49 10.20 11.17
C ALA A 179 -12.91 8.97 11.89
N SER A 180 -11.62 8.68 11.72
CA SER A 180 -10.96 7.59 12.44
C SER A 180 -10.85 7.84 13.94
N LEU A 181 -10.88 9.11 14.41
CA LEU A 181 -10.92 9.46 15.84
C LEU A 181 -12.27 9.12 16.50
N LEU A 182 -13.35 9.12 15.72
CA LEU A 182 -14.70 8.92 16.27
C LEU A 182 -15.11 7.44 16.29
N LEU A 183 -14.31 6.56 15.69
CA LEU A 183 -14.60 5.13 15.55
C LEU A 183 -13.69 4.24 16.42
N TYR A 184 -12.77 4.82 17.17
CA TYR A 184 -11.87 4.18 18.15
C TYR A 184 -11.77 5.03 19.41
#